data_1f68e2c9762e2d787384d2551316f36f
#
_entry.id   1f68e2c9762e2d787384d2551316f36f
#
_cell.length_a   1.000
_cell.length_b   1.000
_cell.length_c   1.000
_cell.angle_alpha   90.00
_cell.angle_beta   90.00
_cell.angle_gamma   90.00
#
_symmetry.space_group_name_H-M   'P 1'
#
loop_
_entity.id
_entity.type
_entity.pdbx_description
1 polymer ?
#
loop_
_entity_poly.entity_id
_entity_poly.type
_entity_poly.pdbx_seq_one_letter_code
_entity_poly.pdbx_strand_id
1 'polypeptide(L)'
;QLYNNTKINNWLLARAWGQRLKQMIGSFNTLRENPKVLFTTLCLSILNHIFWCTSLLLISIAVGNAVSPLKGLIVFPLAIFGGVFGVAGGFGLGTAAFDFLLSHLLLIQNGALIGLLFQITGALSRLLGLPFYLGARHRLYDVNDLNSSPVNNCDVE
;
A
#
# COMPACT_ATOMS: atom_id res chain seq x y z
N GLN A 1 -19.76 15.40 -17.57
CA GLN A 1 -20.83 16.41 -17.39
C GLN A 1 -21.31 16.56 -15.92
N LEU A 2 -21.13 15.57 -15.04
CA LEU A 2 -21.50 15.64 -13.60
C LEU A 2 -20.54 16.49 -12.75
N TYR A 3 -19.36 16.79 -13.25
CA TYR A 3 -18.31 17.54 -12.51
C TYR A 3 -18.54 19.06 -12.45
N ASN A 4 -19.42 19.58 -13.28
CA ASN A 4 -19.60 21.04 -13.41
C ASN A 4 -20.78 21.61 -12.57
N ASN A 5 -21.35 20.84 -11.64
CA ASN A 5 -22.43 21.33 -10.81
C ASN A 5 -21.84 21.93 -9.52
N THR A 6 -21.71 23.26 -9.50
CA THR A 6 -21.09 24.06 -8.45
C THR A 6 -21.67 23.80 -7.04
N LYS A 7 -22.93 23.44 -6.91
CA LYS A 7 -23.57 23.13 -5.61
C LYS A 7 -23.11 21.78 -5.04
N ILE A 8 -22.94 20.76 -5.89
CA ILE A 8 -22.43 19.44 -5.47
C ILE A 8 -20.95 19.55 -5.10
N ASN A 9 -20.19 20.35 -5.84
CA ASN A 9 -18.77 20.60 -5.58
C ASN A 9 -18.54 21.29 -4.22
N ASN A 10 -19.36 22.28 -3.88
CA ASN A 10 -19.24 22.98 -2.60
C ASN A 10 -19.68 22.12 -1.40
N TRP A 11 -20.66 21.24 -1.56
CA TRP A 11 -21.07 20.30 -0.52
C TRP A 11 -20.04 19.21 -0.27
N LEU A 12 -19.45 18.68 -1.34
CA LEU A 12 -18.36 17.69 -1.26
C LEU A 12 -17.07 18.29 -0.67
N LEU A 13 -16.75 19.55 -0.99
CA LEU A 13 -15.58 20.26 -0.48
C LEU A 13 -15.68 20.63 1.01
N ALA A 14 -16.88 20.81 1.53
CA ALA A 14 -17.12 21.09 2.95
C ALA A 14 -16.83 19.88 3.87
N ARG A 15 -16.67 18.68 3.31
CA ARG A 15 -16.36 17.47 4.07
C ARG A 15 -14.92 17.07 3.78
N ALA A 16 -14.14 16.78 4.83
CA ALA A 16 -12.72 16.39 4.72
C ALA A 16 -12.48 15.21 3.73
N TRP A 17 -13.49 14.40 3.47
CA TRP A 17 -13.50 13.32 2.48
C TRP A 17 -13.55 13.84 1.05
N GLY A 18 -14.23 14.93 0.78
CA GLY A 18 -14.33 15.48 -0.57
C GLY A 18 -13.02 16.07 -1.08
N GLN A 19 -12.22 16.65 -0.19
CA GLN A 19 -10.87 17.13 -0.54
C GLN A 19 -9.95 15.96 -0.91
N ARG A 20 -10.01 14.84 -0.17
CA ARG A 20 -9.26 13.63 -0.48
C ARG A 20 -9.68 13.01 -1.81
N LEU A 21 -10.98 12.96 -2.08
CA LEU A 21 -11.51 12.50 -3.36
C LEU A 21 -11.04 13.38 -4.53
N LYS A 22 -11.05 14.71 -4.36
CA LYS A 22 -10.56 15.64 -5.38
C LYS A 22 -9.06 15.47 -5.64
N GLN A 23 -8.26 15.27 -4.60
CA GLN A 23 -6.84 14.97 -4.72
C GLN A 23 -6.61 13.64 -5.45
N MET A 24 -7.39 12.60 -5.14
CA MET A 24 -7.33 11.31 -5.86
C MET A 24 -7.68 11.46 -7.34
N ILE A 25 -8.75 12.20 -7.67
CA ILE A 25 -9.14 12.45 -9.06
C ILE A 25 -8.06 13.28 -9.80
N GLY A 26 -7.47 14.29 -9.12
CA GLY A 26 -6.36 15.06 -9.67
C GLY A 26 -5.14 14.19 -9.97
N SER A 27 -4.76 13.32 -9.05
CA SER A 27 -3.66 12.36 -9.23
C SER A 27 -3.96 11.37 -10.38
N PHE A 28 -5.21 10.97 -10.55
CA PHE A 28 -5.62 10.10 -11.65
C PHE A 28 -5.46 10.77 -13.03
N ASN A 29 -5.80 12.06 -13.13
CA ASN A 29 -5.59 12.83 -14.36
C ASN A 29 -4.12 12.97 -14.71
N THR A 30 -3.26 13.29 -13.74
CA THR A 30 -1.81 13.37 -13.94
C THR A 30 -1.21 12.02 -14.36
N LEU A 31 -1.72 10.91 -13.80
CA LEU A 31 -1.31 9.57 -14.21
C LEU A 31 -1.71 9.24 -15.66
N ARG A 32 -2.88 9.71 -16.09
CA ARG A 32 -3.39 9.51 -17.45
C ARG A 32 -2.56 10.26 -18.50
N GLU A 33 -2.01 11.41 -18.13
CA GLU A 33 -1.15 12.22 -19.01
C GLU A 33 0.23 11.58 -19.24
N ASN A 34 0.66 10.67 -18.32
CA ASN A 34 1.95 9.99 -18.38
C ASN A 34 1.80 8.45 -18.44
N PRO A 35 1.44 7.87 -19.60
CA PRO A 35 1.17 6.44 -19.73
C PRO A 35 2.38 5.57 -19.39
N LYS A 36 3.61 6.06 -19.56
CA LYS A 36 4.84 5.35 -19.18
C LYS A 36 4.91 5.15 -17.66
N VAL A 37 4.59 6.18 -16.88
CA VAL A 37 4.57 6.12 -15.42
C VAL A 37 3.49 5.15 -14.95
N LEU A 38 2.30 5.21 -15.56
CA LEU A 38 1.20 4.30 -15.26
C LEU A 38 1.61 2.83 -15.49
N PHE A 39 2.20 2.53 -16.65
CA PHE A 39 2.65 1.19 -17.00
C PHE A 39 3.73 0.68 -16.04
N THR A 40 4.74 1.51 -15.73
CA THR A 40 5.82 1.16 -14.79
C THR A 40 5.26 0.89 -13.39
N THR A 41 4.34 1.73 -12.91
CA THR A 41 3.72 1.55 -11.60
C THR A 41 2.88 0.27 -11.55
N LEU A 42 2.15 -0.04 -12.63
CA LEU A 42 1.36 -1.27 -12.73
C LEU A 42 2.26 -2.51 -12.71
N CYS A 43 3.33 -2.52 -13.50
CA CYS A 43 4.30 -3.62 -13.51
C CYS A 43 4.94 -3.83 -12.13
N LEU A 44 5.34 -2.74 -11.47
CA LEU A 44 5.91 -2.80 -10.13
C LEU A 44 4.91 -3.31 -9.09
N SER A 45 3.64 -2.91 -9.21
CA SER A 45 2.55 -3.38 -8.36
C SER A 45 2.31 -4.88 -8.51
N ILE A 46 2.28 -5.37 -9.75
CA ILE A 46 2.13 -6.80 -10.05
C ILE A 46 3.31 -7.59 -9.48
N LEU A 47 4.55 -7.11 -9.69
CA LEU A 47 5.75 -7.75 -9.16
C LEU A 47 5.72 -7.82 -7.63
N ASN A 48 5.37 -6.73 -6.98
CA ASN A 48 5.19 -6.69 -5.53
C ASN A 48 4.13 -7.68 -5.05
N HIS A 49 3.02 -7.79 -5.79
CA HIS A 49 1.95 -8.72 -5.44
C HIS A 49 2.38 -10.18 -5.56
N ILE A 50 3.10 -10.53 -6.63
CA ILE A 50 3.71 -11.87 -6.81
C ILE A 50 4.65 -12.18 -5.64
N PHE A 51 5.47 -11.21 -5.24
CA PHE A 51 6.39 -11.38 -4.10
C PHE A 51 5.65 -11.72 -2.79
N TRP A 52 4.57 -10.99 -2.48
CA TRP A 52 3.76 -11.27 -1.29
C TRP A 52 3.04 -12.62 -1.35
N CYS A 53 2.51 -13.01 -2.51
CA CYS A 53 1.91 -14.32 -2.71
C CYS A 53 2.93 -15.45 -2.55
N THR A 54 4.15 -15.26 -3.07
CA THR A 54 5.24 -16.23 -2.91
C THR A 54 5.66 -16.36 -1.44
N SER A 55 5.74 -15.24 -0.72
CA SER A 55 6.02 -15.25 0.72
C SER A 55 4.97 -16.06 1.50
N LEU A 56 3.68 -15.86 1.21
CA LEU A 56 2.59 -16.63 1.80
C LEU A 56 2.67 -18.12 1.48
N LEU A 57 3.02 -18.46 0.25
CA LEU A 57 3.22 -19.85 -0.17
C LEU A 57 4.35 -20.51 0.62
N LEU A 58 5.48 -19.83 0.76
CA LEU A 58 6.62 -20.34 1.53
C LEU A 58 6.27 -20.51 3.02
N ILE A 59 5.56 -19.56 3.62
CA ILE A 59 5.09 -19.68 5.00
C ILE A 59 4.15 -20.87 5.13
N SER A 60 3.22 -21.07 4.19
CA SER A 60 2.29 -22.23 4.21
C SER A 60 3.03 -23.54 4.15
N ILE A 61 4.03 -23.65 3.31
CA ILE A 61 4.89 -24.86 3.19
C ILE A 61 5.71 -25.05 4.48
N ALA A 62 6.25 -24.00 5.05
CA ALA A 62 7.02 -24.06 6.31
C ALA A 62 6.16 -24.53 7.52
N VAL A 63 4.88 -24.23 7.51
CA VAL A 63 3.89 -24.70 8.53
C VAL A 63 3.43 -26.14 8.24
N GLY A 64 3.90 -26.76 7.16
CA GLY A 64 3.58 -28.16 6.80
C GLY A 64 2.36 -28.33 5.90
N ASN A 65 1.87 -27.25 5.28
CA ASN A 65 0.73 -27.33 4.38
C ASN A 65 1.21 -27.37 2.90
N ALA A 66 0.86 -28.41 2.19
CA ALA A 66 1.11 -28.54 0.76
C ALA A 66 0.02 -27.76 -0.02
N VAL A 67 0.34 -26.55 -0.46
CA VAL A 67 -0.56 -25.71 -1.23
C VAL A 67 -0.17 -25.72 -2.70
N SER A 68 -1.11 -26.00 -3.59
CA SER A 68 -0.90 -25.81 -5.01
C SER A 68 -0.65 -24.34 -5.32
N PRO A 69 0.46 -23.96 -5.99
CA PRO A 69 0.78 -22.57 -6.31
C PRO A 69 -0.36 -21.84 -7.05
N LEU A 70 -1.04 -22.55 -7.95
CA LEU A 70 -2.14 -21.99 -8.73
C LEU A 70 -3.35 -21.63 -7.85
N LYS A 71 -3.73 -22.49 -6.92
CA LYS A 71 -4.81 -22.20 -5.96
C LYS A 71 -4.40 -21.09 -5.00
N GLY A 72 -3.15 -21.09 -4.54
CA GLY A 72 -2.58 -20.04 -3.72
C GLY A 72 -2.64 -18.67 -4.41
N LEU A 73 -2.30 -18.60 -5.70
CA LEU A 73 -2.31 -17.35 -6.46
C LEU A 73 -3.70 -16.70 -6.53
N ILE A 74 -4.77 -17.48 -6.45
CA ILE A 74 -6.15 -16.97 -6.43
C ILE A 74 -6.59 -16.58 -5.03
N VAL A 75 -6.29 -17.41 -4.02
CA VAL A 75 -6.82 -17.24 -2.65
C VAL A 75 -5.98 -16.26 -1.84
N PHE A 76 -4.66 -16.23 -2.01
CA PHE A 76 -3.77 -15.36 -1.24
C PHE A 76 -4.05 -13.86 -1.45
N PRO A 77 -4.29 -13.36 -2.67
CA PRO A 77 -4.70 -11.98 -2.87
C PRO A 77 -5.96 -11.61 -2.08
N LEU A 78 -6.93 -12.51 -2.06
CA LEU A 78 -8.18 -12.31 -1.33
C LEU A 78 -7.94 -12.28 0.19
N ALA A 79 -7.08 -13.16 0.71
CA ALA A 79 -6.69 -13.19 2.11
C ALA A 79 -5.92 -11.93 2.52
N ILE A 80 -4.98 -11.46 1.68
CA ILE A 80 -4.23 -10.21 1.89
C ILE A 80 -5.20 -9.03 1.93
N PHE A 81 -6.15 -8.97 0.99
CA PHE A 81 -7.17 -7.93 0.95
C PHE A 81 -8.07 -7.95 2.21
N GLY A 82 -8.50 -9.13 2.66
CA GLY A 82 -9.22 -9.31 3.92
C GLY A 82 -8.44 -8.79 5.13
N GLY A 83 -7.11 -8.95 5.13
CA GLY A 83 -6.22 -8.44 6.16
C GLY A 83 -6.15 -6.91 6.26
N VAL A 84 -6.47 -6.17 5.19
CA VAL A 84 -6.47 -4.70 5.19
C VAL A 84 -7.53 -4.12 6.11
N PHE A 85 -8.64 -4.82 6.31
CA PHE A 85 -9.72 -4.37 7.21
C PHE A 85 -9.40 -4.56 8.71
N GLY A 86 -8.27 -5.18 9.03
CA GLY A 86 -7.84 -5.38 10.41
C GLY A 86 -7.35 -4.09 11.07
N VAL A 87 -7.70 -3.90 12.36
CA VAL A 87 -7.19 -2.81 13.19
C VAL A 87 -5.70 -3.02 13.47
N ALA A 88 -4.94 -1.94 13.63
CA ALA A 88 -3.50 -2.00 13.99
C ALA A 88 -2.62 -2.84 13.04
N GLY A 89 -2.81 -2.69 11.72
CA GLY A 89 -1.97 -3.36 10.72
C GLY A 89 -2.41 -4.78 10.37
N GLY A 90 -3.67 -5.13 10.68
CA GLY A 90 -4.26 -6.42 10.31
C GLY A 90 -4.29 -7.45 11.45
N PHE A 91 -3.70 -7.16 12.61
CA PHE A 91 -3.78 -8.05 13.77
C PHE A 91 -5.22 -8.18 14.27
N GLY A 92 -5.63 -9.38 14.65
CA GLY A 92 -6.97 -9.70 15.12
C GLY A 92 -7.91 -10.03 13.97
N LEU A 93 -8.68 -9.07 13.47
CA LEU A 93 -9.66 -9.32 12.40
C LEU A 93 -9.01 -9.81 11.10
N GLY A 94 -7.83 -9.27 10.77
CA GLY A 94 -7.05 -9.75 9.62
C GLY A 94 -6.63 -11.22 9.79
N THR A 95 -6.14 -11.61 10.97
CA THR A 95 -5.77 -13.00 11.26
C THR A 95 -6.98 -13.92 11.16
N ALA A 96 -8.15 -13.50 11.65
CA ALA A 96 -9.39 -14.25 11.51
C ALA A 96 -9.83 -14.38 10.04
N ALA A 97 -9.66 -13.33 9.23
CA ALA A 97 -9.95 -13.40 7.80
C ALA A 97 -9.01 -14.38 7.07
N PHE A 98 -7.73 -14.40 7.43
CA PHE A 98 -6.78 -15.40 6.92
C PHE A 98 -7.20 -16.81 7.30
N ASP A 99 -7.55 -17.05 8.57
CA ASP A 99 -7.99 -18.35 9.02
C ASP A 99 -9.23 -18.83 8.28
N PHE A 100 -10.23 -17.97 8.18
CA PHE A 100 -11.47 -18.27 7.46
C PHE A 100 -11.23 -18.59 5.98
N LEU A 101 -10.47 -17.76 5.26
CA LEU A 101 -10.24 -17.94 3.84
C LEU A 101 -9.35 -19.14 3.53
N LEU A 102 -8.29 -19.34 4.30
CA LEU A 102 -7.36 -20.44 4.08
C LEU A 102 -7.97 -21.79 4.47
N SER A 103 -8.73 -21.85 5.57
CA SER A 103 -9.38 -23.09 6.00
C SER A 103 -10.53 -23.51 5.09
N HIS A 104 -11.35 -22.55 4.61
CA HIS A 104 -12.50 -22.86 3.77
C HIS A 104 -12.17 -23.06 2.30
N LEU A 105 -11.23 -22.27 1.74
CA LEU A 105 -10.94 -22.31 0.31
C LEU A 105 -9.76 -23.25 -0.04
N LEU A 106 -8.78 -23.36 0.82
CA LEU A 106 -7.60 -24.19 0.59
C LEU A 106 -7.57 -25.46 1.46
N LEU A 107 -8.53 -25.61 2.39
CA LEU A 107 -8.60 -26.70 3.38
C LEU A 107 -7.30 -26.81 4.20
N ILE A 108 -6.66 -25.68 4.48
CA ILE A 108 -5.42 -25.56 5.23
C ILE A 108 -5.76 -25.53 6.72
N GLN A 109 -5.09 -26.38 7.50
CA GLN A 109 -5.12 -26.27 8.95
C GLN A 109 -4.19 -25.14 9.40
N ASN A 110 -4.53 -24.47 10.52
CA ASN A 110 -3.75 -23.38 11.10
C ASN A 110 -3.63 -22.10 10.20
N GLY A 111 -4.69 -21.75 9.48
CA GLY A 111 -4.75 -20.53 8.67
C GLY A 111 -4.46 -19.27 9.46
N ALA A 112 -4.89 -19.19 10.73
CA ALA A 112 -4.59 -18.11 11.66
C ALA A 112 -3.09 -17.95 11.91
N LEU A 113 -2.36 -19.06 12.10
CA LEU A 113 -0.91 -19.05 12.30
C LEU A 113 -0.17 -18.53 11.05
N ILE A 114 -0.59 -18.98 9.86
CA ILE A 114 -0.03 -18.50 8.59
C ILE A 114 -0.28 -17.01 8.45
N GLY A 115 -1.49 -16.53 8.71
CA GLY A 115 -1.83 -15.11 8.68
C GLY A 115 -1.01 -14.29 9.67
N LEU A 116 -0.79 -14.79 10.88
CA LEU A 116 0.02 -14.13 11.90
C LEU A 116 1.49 -14.03 11.47
N LEU A 117 2.09 -15.11 10.99
CA LEU A 117 3.48 -15.13 10.51
C LEU A 117 3.66 -14.18 9.31
N PHE A 118 2.68 -14.14 8.40
CA PHE A 118 2.68 -13.20 7.28
C PHE A 118 2.64 -11.75 7.74
N GLN A 119 1.82 -11.42 8.73
CA GLN A 119 1.73 -10.06 9.27
C GLN A 119 3.01 -9.65 9.99
N ILE A 120 3.63 -10.55 10.75
CA ILE A 120 4.93 -10.31 11.40
C ILE A 120 5.99 -10.04 10.33
N THR A 121 6.06 -10.86 9.27
CA THR A 121 6.99 -10.67 8.17
C THR A 121 6.78 -9.31 7.49
N GLY A 122 5.53 -8.91 7.27
CA GLY A 122 5.17 -7.61 6.74
C GLY A 122 5.58 -6.44 7.66
N ALA A 123 5.42 -6.59 8.97
CA ALA A 123 5.84 -5.59 9.95
C ALA A 123 7.37 -5.44 9.97
N LEU A 124 8.11 -6.54 9.97
CA LEU A 124 9.58 -6.53 9.90
C LEU A 124 10.08 -5.88 8.60
N SER A 125 9.46 -6.19 7.47
CA SER A 125 9.81 -5.56 6.18
C SER A 125 9.64 -4.05 6.20
N ARG A 126 8.58 -3.55 6.86
CA ARG A 126 8.35 -2.10 7.03
C ARG A 126 9.40 -1.46 7.93
N LEU A 127 9.82 -2.13 9.00
CA LEU A 127 10.88 -1.65 9.88
C LEU A 127 12.23 -1.54 9.14
N LEU A 128 12.54 -2.48 8.24
CA LEU A 128 13.74 -2.40 7.39
C LEU A 128 13.70 -1.22 6.42
N GLY A 129 12.52 -0.78 6.00
CA GLY A 129 12.34 0.41 5.16
C GLY A 129 12.50 1.75 5.91
N LEU A 130 12.35 1.76 7.24
CA LEU A 130 12.37 2.97 8.05
C LEU A 130 13.66 3.80 7.92
N PRO A 131 14.88 3.22 8.01
CA PRO A 131 16.12 3.98 7.87
C PRO A 131 16.26 4.66 6.50
N PHE A 132 15.79 4.02 5.44
CA PHE A 132 15.79 4.62 4.10
C PHE A 132 14.83 5.82 4.03
N TYR A 133 13.68 5.72 4.65
CA TYR A 133 12.72 6.83 4.72
C TYR A 133 13.29 8.02 5.52
N LEU A 134 13.91 7.76 6.67
CA LEU A 134 14.53 8.80 7.50
C LEU A 134 15.69 9.49 6.78
N GLY A 135 16.53 8.73 6.08
CA GLY A 135 17.63 9.27 5.27
C GLY A 135 17.15 10.12 4.09
N ALA A 136 16.08 9.72 3.41
CA ALA A 136 15.49 10.51 2.33
C ALA A 136 14.88 11.81 2.85
N ARG A 137 14.23 11.78 4.01
CA ARG A 137 13.63 12.96 4.63
C ARG A 137 14.68 14.01 4.99
N HIS A 138 15.84 13.60 5.50
CA HIS A 138 16.92 14.52 5.87
C HIS A 138 17.39 15.33 4.65
N ARG A 139 17.55 14.69 3.51
CA ARG A 139 17.95 15.36 2.27
C ARG A 139 16.93 16.41 1.76
N LEU A 140 15.64 16.16 1.99
CA LEU A 140 14.59 17.11 1.59
C LEU A 140 14.59 18.38 2.46
N TYR A 141 14.96 18.28 3.73
CA TYR A 141 15.13 19.45 4.60
C TYR A 141 16.31 20.30 4.16
N ASP A 142 17.48 19.69 3.87
CA ASP A 142 18.67 20.41 3.40
C ASP A 142 18.39 21.22 2.11
N VAL A 143 17.62 20.66 1.17
CA VAL A 143 17.25 21.35 -0.08
C VAL A 143 16.31 22.53 0.18
N ASN A 144 15.39 22.40 1.12
CA ASN A 144 14.48 23.51 1.48
C ASN A 144 15.22 24.65 2.19
N ASP A 145 16.20 24.34 3.04
CA ASP A 145 17.00 25.35 3.72
C ASP A 145 17.90 26.13 2.74
N LEU A 146 18.43 25.46 1.71
CA LEU A 146 19.19 26.12 0.64
C LEU A 146 18.32 27.06 -0.21
N ASN A 147 17.04 26.71 -0.44
CA ASN A 147 16.10 27.55 -1.17
C ASN A 147 15.50 28.69 -0.33
N SER A 148 15.56 28.60 0.99
CA SER A 148 15.07 29.63 1.92
C SER A 148 16.13 30.64 2.32
N SER A 149 17.39 30.45 1.94
CA SER A 149 18.45 31.46 2.13
C SER A 149 18.10 32.70 1.33
N PRO A 150 17.89 33.87 1.97
CA PRO A 150 17.64 35.12 1.25
C PRO A 150 18.86 35.40 0.36
N VAL A 151 18.63 35.49 -0.93
CA VAL A 151 19.62 36.04 -1.84
C VAL A 151 19.96 37.45 -1.33
N ASN A 152 21.05 37.59 -0.61
CA ASN A 152 21.60 38.87 -0.27
C ASN A 152 21.86 39.57 -1.61
N ASN A 153 20.97 40.51 -1.97
CA ASN A 153 21.25 41.50 -2.94
C ASN A 153 22.46 42.27 -2.43
N CYS A 154 23.67 41.83 -2.82
CA CYS A 154 24.85 42.64 -2.72
C CYS A 154 24.67 43.77 -3.71
N ASP A 155 24.44 44.93 -3.18
CA ASP A 155 24.55 46.27 -3.67
C ASP A 155 25.40 46.38 -4.93
N VAL A 156 24.74 46.85 -5.98
CA VAL A 156 25.42 47.48 -7.15
C VAL A 156 25.44 48.97 -6.83
N GLU A 157 26.58 49.42 -6.28
CA GLU A 157 27.03 50.82 -6.40
C GLU A 157 27.68 51.07 -7.76
#